data_e64c28445a21093a1de2b2590ad602ee
#
_entry.id   e64c28445a21093a1de2b2590ad602ee
#
_cell.length_a   1.000
_cell.length_b   1.000
_cell.length_c   1.000
_cell.angle_alpha   90.00
_cell.angle_beta   90.00
_cell.angle_gamma   90.00
#
_symmetry.space_group_name_H-M   'P 1'
#
loop_
_entity.id
_entity.type
_entity.pdbx_description
1 polymer ?
#
loop_
_entity_poly.entity_id
_entity_poly.type
_entity_poly.pdbx_seq_one_letter_code
_entity_poly.pdbx_strand_id
1 'polypeptide(L)'
;MRGVTPTRIRLALAAGTSAALVAASLARPVETQVKAFNFVRIADDIYHAVGTGAMTVGCNGAVIVNADDVLVVDSHISPDVATALRDELKAITPKPIRFVVNTHFHFDHAHGNQTYGPGVEIIGHEFTRAQIASGESMRGRSYASFVGTLPAQIAQMKERAAAAPAAERSKLESQIDITERHYRATQAVKPVPPSVTMTNAMTLYRGGREIRLLFLGRGHTGGDVVVHLPKERVLATGDLLGPNPGYLGDAYMTDWVDTLEQLKPLDFDVVLPGHGDAFRGKEKIDHWQAYLRDFWTQARQMHDAGVGAEDAARRIDLRPHAGHYPALTQAGVNVNGVLRAYELIEGKIR
;
A
#
# COMPACT_ATOMS: atom_id res chain seq x y z
N MET A 1 -26.21 75.07 -73.51
CA MET A 1 -24.81 75.13 -73.12
C MET A 1 -24.45 73.83 -72.42
N ARG A 2 -23.45 73.14 -72.95
CA ARG A 2 -22.65 71.98 -72.40
C ARG A 2 -23.37 71.00 -71.45
N GLY A 3 -23.78 69.99 -71.91
CA GLY A 3 -23.54 68.62 -72.27
C GLY A 3 -22.64 67.88 -71.29
N VAL A 4 -23.21 67.01 -70.41
CA VAL A 4 -22.42 66.05 -69.68
C VAL A 4 -23.07 64.68 -69.90
N THR A 5 -22.29 63.78 -70.49
CA THR A 5 -22.62 62.40 -70.82
C THR A 5 -22.51 61.51 -69.55
N PRO A 6 -23.39 60.55 -69.36
CA PRO A 6 -23.21 59.62 -68.20
C PRO A 6 -22.35 58.41 -68.58
N THR A 7 -21.29 58.20 -67.76
CA THR A 7 -20.39 57.06 -67.85
C THR A 7 -21.07 55.81 -67.28
N ARG A 8 -21.19 54.77 -68.11
CA ARG A 8 -21.68 53.44 -67.68
C ARG A 8 -20.60 52.71 -66.88
N ILE A 9 -20.87 52.47 -65.64
CA ILE A 9 -20.05 51.60 -64.80
C ILE A 9 -20.53 50.14 -64.97
N ARG A 10 -19.65 49.26 -65.46
CA ARG A 10 -19.88 47.82 -65.56
C ARG A 10 -19.55 47.23 -64.21
N LEU A 11 -20.54 46.66 -63.52
CA LEU A 11 -20.33 45.83 -62.33
C LEU A 11 -19.86 44.45 -62.78
N ALA A 12 -18.64 44.04 -62.41
CA ALA A 12 -18.16 42.67 -62.51
C ALA A 12 -18.60 41.91 -61.31
N LEU A 13 -19.47 40.91 -61.48
CA LEU A 13 -19.77 39.92 -60.39
C LEU A 13 -18.59 38.98 -60.30
N ALA A 14 -17.85 39.03 -59.16
CA ALA A 14 -16.90 38.01 -58.75
C ALA A 14 -17.66 36.97 -57.94
N ALA A 15 -17.84 35.77 -58.46
CA ALA A 15 -18.37 34.64 -57.76
C ALA A 15 -17.25 34.08 -56.85
N GLY A 16 -17.30 34.41 -55.57
CA GLY A 16 -16.43 33.83 -54.52
C GLY A 16 -17.00 32.50 -54.00
N THR A 17 -16.41 31.39 -54.39
CA THR A 17 -16.68 30.08 -53.83
C THR A 17 -15.99 30.00 -52.46
N SER A 18 -16.75 30.19 -51.37
CA SER A 18 -16.27 29.93 -50.00
C SER A 18 -16.22 28.42 -49.77
N ALA A 19 -15.02 27.84 -49.82
CA ALA A 19 -14.77 26.48 -49.33
C ALA A 19 -14.80 26.49 -47.82
N ALA A 20 -15.90 26.00 -47.23
CA ALA A 20 -15.97 25.74 -45.79
C ALA A 20 -15.11 24.52 -45.45
N LEU A 21 -13.94 24.76 -44.90
CA LEU A 21 -13.13 23.72 -44.25
C LEU A 21 -13.86 23.24 -42.96
N VAL A 22 -14.58 22.13 -43.08
CA VAL A 22 -15.07 21.38 -41.89
C VAL A 22 -13.85 20.71 -41.25
N ALA A 23 -13.29 21.33 -40.24
CA ALA A 23 -12.30 20.69 -39.36
C ALA A 23 -13.02 19.59 -38.58
N ALA A 24 -12.97 18.36 -39.09
CA ALA A 24 -13.35 17.19 -38.34
C ALA A 24 -12.37 17.07 -37.15
N SER A 25 -12.81 17.56 -36.00
CA SER A 25 -12.16 17.26 -34.72
C SER A 25 -12.27 15.75 -34.51
N LEU A 26 -11.21 15.03 -34.87
CA LEU A 26 -11.03 13.64 -34.44
C LEU A 26 -10.92 13.66 -32.92
N ALA A 27 -12.05 13.46 -32.25
CA ALA A 27 -12.06 13.15 -30.83
C ALA A 27 -11.18 11.90 -30.65
N ARG A 28 -9.98 12.10 -30.08
CA ARG A 28 -9.16 10.98 -29.67
C ARG A 28 -10.05 10.15 -28.72
N PRO A 29 -10.11 8.82 -28.88
CA PRO A 29 -10.79 8.00 -27.90
C PRO A 29 -10.22 8.36 -26.54
N VAL A 30 -11.09 8.70 -25.60
CA VAL A 30 -10.69 8.83 -24.18
C VAL A 30 -10.24 7.43 -23.81
N GLU A 31 -8.93 7.23 -23.79
CA GLU A 31 -8.32 6.03 -23.25
C GLU A 31 -8.81 5.97 -21.81
N THR A 32 -9.70 5.04 -21.52
CA THR A 32 -10.19 4.82 -20.14
C THR A 32 -8.97 4.45 -19.32
N GLN A 33 -8.41 5.42 -18.61
CA GLN A 33 -7.23 5.24 -17.79
C GLN A 33 -7.57 4.13 -16.79
N VAL A 34 -6.89 3.00 -16.90
CA VAL A 34 -7.12 1.85 -16.02
C VAL A 34 -6.77 2.31 -14.62
N LYS A 35 -7.77 2.27 -13.73
CA LYS A 35 -7.62 2.74 -12.34
C LYS A 35 -6.63 1.86 -11.58
N ALA A 36 -5.79 2.48 -10.77
CA ALA A 36 -4.88 1.79 -9.87
C ALA A 36 -5.61 1.21 -8.64
N PHE A 37 -6.69 1.87 -8.21
CA PHE A 37 -7.43 1.51 -7.01
C PHE A 37 -8.91 1.23 -7.24
N ASN A 38 -9.42 0.27 -6.48
CA ASN A 38 -10.82 0.09 -6.21
C ASN A 38 -11.11 0.62 -4.79
N PHE A 39 -11.92 1.67 -4.70
CA PHE A 39 -12.33 2.25 -3.41
C PHE A 39 -13.58 1.54 -2.91
N VAL A 40 -13.39 0.51 -2.09
CA VAL A 40 -14.48 -0.24 -1.46
C VAL A 40 -15.05 0.57 -0.31
N ARG A 41 -16.30 1.00 -0.41
CA ARG A 41 -16.97 1.75 0.67
C ARG A 41 -17.27 0.81 1.84
N ILE A 42 -16.74 1.13 3.01
CA ILE A 42 -16.87 0.34 4.24
C ILE A 42 -17.95 0.90 5.16
N ALA A 43 -17.97 2.21 5.30
CA ALA A 43 -18.97 2.98 6.05
C ALA A 43 -19.14 4.34 5.39
N ASP A 44 -19.96 5.22 5.97
CA ASP A 44 -20.14 6.57 5.45
C ASP A 44 -18.81 7.34 5.46
N ASP A 45 -18.38 7.71 4.24
CA ASP A 45 -17.14 8.45 4.02
C ASP A 45 -15.85 7.71 4.46
N ILE A 46 -15.91 6.38 4.55
CA ILE A 46 -14.75 5.51 4.84
C ILE A 46 -14.60 4.48 3.73
N TYR A 47 -13.42 4.41 3.15
CA TYR A 47 -13.10 3.53 2.03
C TYR A 47 -11.84 2.70 2.30
N HIS A 48 -11.86 1.45 1.86
CA HIS A 48 -10.65 0.63 1.71
C HIS A 48 -10.17 0.76 0.27
N ALA A 49 -9.01 1.37 0.07
CA ALA A 49 -8.38 1.54 -1.24
C ALA A 49 -7.56 0.29 -1.56
N VAL A 50 -8.09 -0.56 -2.43
CA VAL A 50 -7.48 -1.86 -2.80
C VAL A 50 -6.94 -1.78 -4.21
N GLY A 51 -5.73 -2.31 -4.45
CA GLY A 51 -5.12 -2.32 -5.78
C GLY A 51 -5.90 -3.15 -6.78
N THR A 52 -6.06 -2.65 -8.01
CA THR A 52 -6.72 -3.35 -9.12
C THR A 52 -5.81 -4.33 -9.86
N GLY A 53 -4.48 -4.25 -9.63
CA GLY A 53 -3.46 -4.97 -10.39
C GLY A 53 -2.94 -4.22 -11.62
N ALA A 54 -3.46 -3.04 -11.95
CA ALA A 54 -2.96 -2.20 -13.04
C ALA A 54 -1.57 -1.60 -12.76
N MET A 55 -1.27 -1.44 -11.47
CA MET A 55 0.06 -1.10 -10.96
C MET A 55 0.32 -1.92 -9.69
N THR A 56 1.61 -2.05 -9.33
CA THR A 56 2.02 -2.63 -8.04
C THR A 56 1.84 -1.57 -6.96
N VAL A 57 0.73 -1.63 -6.21
CA VAL A 57 0.40 -0.63 -5.18
C VAL A 57 1.12 -0.87 -3.84
N GLY A 58 1.62 -2.11 -3.62
CA GLY A 58 2.27 -2.53 -2.40
C GLY A 58 1.25 -2.96 -1.35
N CYS A 59 0.67 -2.02 -0.65
CA CYS A 59 -0.35 -2.26 0.37
C CYS A 59 -1.73 -1.71 -0.02
N ASN A 60 -2.76 -2.07 0.71
CA ASN A 60 -4.03 -1.38 0.74
C ASN A 60 -3.94 -0.17 1.68
N GLY A 61 -4.78 0.84 1.44
CA GLY A 61 -4.90 1.99 2.32
C GLY A 61 -6.32 2.19 2.82
N ALA A 62 -6.49 2.92 3.92
CA ALA A 62 -7.80 3.44 4.29
C ALA A 62 -7.90 4.92 3.94
N VAL A 63 -9.06 5.33 3.41
CA VAL A 63 -9.37 6.73 3.13
C VAL A 63 -10.55 7.15 3.99
N ILE A 64 -10.35 8.17 4.81
CA ILE A 64 -11.33 8.72 5.74
C ILE A 64 -11.63 10.15 5.31
N VAL A 65 -12.82 10.36 4.72
CA VAL A 65 -13.27 11.68 4.27
C VAL A 65 -14.00 12.36 5.43
N ASN A 66 -13.38 13.36 6.01
CA ASN A 66 -13.94 14.15 7.10
C ASN A 66 -14.82 15.31 6.57
N ALA A 67 -15.32 16.18 7.46
CA ALA A 67 -16.14 17.33 7.05
C ALA A 67 -15.39 18.27 6.07
N ASP A 68 -14.11 18.57 6.34
CA ASP A 68 -13.36 19.59 5.59
C ASP A 68 -12.08 19.05 4.93
N ASP A 69 -11.68 17.81 5.22
CA ASP A 69 -10.42 17.23 4.77
C ASP A 69 -10.50 15.71 4.62
N VAL A 70 -9.37 15.13 4.20
CA VAL A 70 -9.19 13.68 4.08
C VAL A 70 -7.97 13.27 4.91
N LEU A 71 -8.10 12.15 5.61
CA LEU A 71 -7.00 11.38 6.18
C LEU A 71 -6.80 10.10 5.37
N VAL A 72 -5.57 9.84 4.99
CA VAL A 72 -5.16 8.60 4.29
C VAL A 72 -4.30 7.78 5.24
N VAL A 73 -4.58 6.49 5.35
CA VAL A 73 -3.74 5.52 6.06
C VAL A 73 -2.85 4.83 5.05
N ASP A 74 -1.55 4.98 5.24
CA ASP A 74 -0.45 4.56 4.38
C ASP A 74 -0.34 5.27 3.03
N SER A 75 0.88 5.53 2.62
CA SER A 75 1.21 6.27 1.39
C SER A 75 1.61 5.37 0.23
N HIS A 76 1.57 4.06 0.42
CA HIS A 76 1.91 3.02 -0.55
C HIS A 76 3.41 2.96 -0.93
N ILE A 77 3.69 2.09 -1.93
CA ILE A 77 5.02 1.58 -2.26
C ILE A 77 5.91 2.57 -3.04
N SER A 78 5.32 3.58 -3.67
CA SER A 78 6.08 4.52 -4.52
C SER A 78 5.35 5.85 -4.70
N PRO A 79 6.09 6.89 -5.15
CA PRO A 79 5.50 8.19 -5.51
C PRO A 79 4.41 8.10 -6.57
N ASP A 80 4.60 7.24 -7.56
CA ASP A 80 3.64 7.08 -8.67
C ASP A 80 2.31 6.54 -8.16
N VAL A 81 2.36 5.56 -7.27
CA VAL A 81 1.16 4.96 -6.65
C VAL A 81 0.45 5.96 -5.75
N ALA A 82 1.18 6.70 -4.91
CA ALA A 82 0.59 7.73 -4.07
C ALA A 82 -0.04 8.87 -4.90
N THR A 83 0.55 9.19 -6.06
CA THR A 83 -0.01 10.15 -7.00
C THR A 83 -1.31 9.62 -7.60
N ALA A 84 -1.32 8.35 -8.05
CA ALA A 84 -2.52 7.71 -8.58
C ALA A 84 -3.68 7.71 -7.55
N LEU A 85 -3.38 7.34 -6.27
CA LEU A 85 -4.38 7.41 -5.20
C LEU A 85 -4.98 8.82 -5.07
N ARG A 86 -4.13 9.84 -5.01
CA ARG A 86 -4.55 11.24 -4.87
C ARG A 86 -5.41 11.72 -6.03
N ASP A 87 -5.05 11.32 -7.25
CA ASP A 87 -5.77 11.72 -8.46
C ASP A 87 -7.12 11.00 -8.58
N GLU A 88 -7.16 9.71 -8.30
CA GLU A 88 -8.39 8.92 -8.33
C GLU A 88 -9.36 9.29 -7.22
N LEU A 89 -8.83 9.71 -6.05
CA LEU A 89 -9.64 10.18 -4.92
C LEU A 89 -10.45 11.44 -5.25
N LYS A 90 -10.02 12.27 -6.20
CA LYS A 90 -10.75 13.45 -6.66
C LYS A 90 -12.14 13.11 -7.23
N ALA A 91 -12.34 11.89 -7.71
CA ALA A 91 -13.65 11.40 -8.15
C ALA A 91 -14.61 11.10 -6.99
N ILE A 92 -14.09 10.92 -5.77
CA ILE A 92 -14.86 10.63 -4.56
C ILE A 92 -15.14 11.93 -3.80
N THR A 93 -14.11 12.78 -3.65
CA THR A 93 -14.24 14.03 -2.88
C THR A 93 -13.30 15.11 -3.42
N PRO A 94 -13.74 16.38 -3.47
CA PRO A 94 -12.86 17.51 -3.76
C PRO A 94 -12.05 18.00 -2.55
N LYS A 95 -12.28 17.42 -1.36
CA LYS A 95 -11.63 17.84 -0.11
C LYS A 95 -10.14 17.55 -0.14
N PRO A 96 -9.30 18.44 0.43
CA PRO A 96 -7.85 18.24 0.44
C PRO A 96 -7.44 17.12 1.40
N ILE A 97 -6.43 16.35 1.04
CA ILE A 97 -5.74 15.48 1.99
C ILE A 97 -4.93 16.39 2.92
N ARG A 98 -5.13 16.24 4.23
CA ARG A 98 -4.42 16.98 5.28
C ARG A 98 -3.57 16.08 6.16
N PHE A 99 -3.90 14.80 6.21
CA PHE A 99 -3.22 13.84 7.06
C PHE A 99 -2.89 12.58 6.29
N VAL A 100 -1.67 12.09 6.49
CA VAL A 100 -1.26 10.74 6.14
C VAL A 100 -0.81 10.07 7.43
N VAL A 101 -1.30 8.87 7.72
CA VAL A 101 -0.83 8.06 8.86
C VAL A 101 -0.02 6.92 8.30
N ASN A 102 1.28 6.85 8.63
CA ASN A 102 2.05 5.64 8.36
C ASN A 102 1.82 4.65 9.50
N THR A 103 1.23 3.51 9.17
CA THR A 103 1.03 2.42 10.15
C THR A 103 2.36 1.90 10.65
N HIS A 104 3.35 1.76 9.77
CA HIS A 104 4.70 1.36 10.12
C HIS A 104 5.72 1.79 9.05
N PHE A 105 7.00 1.40 9.20
CA PHE A 105 8.09 1.94 8.37
C PHE A 105 8.34 1.19 7.05
N HIS A 106 7.70 0.06 6.80
CA HIS A 106 7.99 -0.71 5.60
C HIS A 106 7.74 0.09 4.33
N PHE A 107 8.52 -0.25 3.33
CA PHE A 107 8.64 0.47 2.07
C PHE A 107 7.30 0.58 1.32
N ASP A 108 6.48 -0.45 1.39
CA ASP A 108 5.17 -0.52 0.72
C ASP A 108 4.06 0.27 1.43
N HIS A 109 4.32 0.77 2.64
CA HIS A 109 3.41 1.62 3.42
C HIS A 109 3.83 3.10 3.47
N ALA A 110 5.13 3.41 3.28
CA ALA A 110 5.65 4.73 3.56
C ALA A 110 6.41 5.41 2.40
N HIS A 111 6.71 4.72 1.30
CA HIS A 111 7.53 5.27 0.22
C HIS A 111 6.82 6.31 -0.66
N GLY A 112 5.50 6.43 -0.59
CA GLY A 112 4.76 7.50 -1.23
C GLY A 112 4.78 8.83 -0.47
N ASN A 113 5.31 8.91 0.75
CA ASN A 113 5.32 10.10 1.60
C ASN A 113 5.82 11.36 0.89
N GLN A 114 6.83 11.23 0.03
CA GLN A 114 7.43 12.36 -0.70
C GLN A 114 6.46 13.10 -1.62
N THR A 115 5.31 12.51 -1.96
CA THR A 115 4.31 13.15 -2.83
C THR A 115 3.38 14.10 -2.09
N TYR A 116 3.38 14.02 -0.76
CA TYR A 116 2.56 14.86 0.10
C TYR A 116 3.38 16.10 0.48
N GLY A 117 3.03 17.22 -0.14
CA GLY A 117 3.73 18.49 0.00
C GLY A 117 3.36 19.27 1.28
N PRO A 118 3.80 20.54 1.37
CA PRO A 118 3.45 21.42 2.48
C PRO A 118 1.95 21.49 2.74
N GLY A 119 1.56 21.43 4.01
CA GLY A 119 0.16 21.47 4.46
C GLY A 119 -0.48 20.08 4.58
N VAL A 120 0.30 18.99 4.38
CA VAL A 120 -0.08 17.64 4.75
C VAL A 120 0.80 17.17 5.89
N GLU A 121 0.20 16.81 7.02
CA GLU A 121 0.91 16.23 8.14
C GLU A 121 1.04 14.72 7.96
N ILE A 122 2.28 14.23 8.01
CA ILE A 122 2.56 12.79 8.00
C ILE A 122 2.77 12.37 9.44
N ILE A 123 1.88 11.52 9.95
CA ILE A 123 1.86 11.07 11.34
C ILE A 123 2.34 9.61 11.39
N GLY A 124 3.15 9.28 12.39
CA GLY A 124 3.58 7.89 12.63
C GLY A 124 4.18 7.73 14.02
N HIS A 125 4.47 6.49 14.39
CA HIS A 125 5.21 6.23 15.62
C HIS A 125 6.64 6.78 15.52
N GLU A 126 7.25 7.19 16.63
CA GLU A 126 8.64 7.67 16.65
C GLU A 126 9.63 6.61 16.11
N PHE A 127 9.38 5.33 16.36
CA PHE A 127 10.15 4.23 15.79
C PHE A 127 10.07 4.25 14.25
N THR A 128 8.87 4.38 13.69
CA THR A 128 8.65 4.48 12.23
C THR A 128 9.43 5.64 11.64
N ARG A 129 9.39 6.81 12.29
CA ARG A 129 10.20 7.97 11.88
C ARG A 129 11.70 7.67 11.90
N ALA A 130 12.19 7.05 12.99
CA ALA A 130 13.61 6.72 13.14
C ALA A 130 14.09 5.75 12.06
N GLN A 131 13.31 4.70 11.75
CA GLN A 131 13.65 3.72 10.72
C GLN A 131 13.68 4.33 9.31
N ILE A 132 12.72 5.18 8.97
CA ILE A 132 12.72 5.87 7.67
C ILE A 132 13.87 6.87 7.58
N ALA A 133 14.11 7.67 8.61
CA ALA A 133 15.19 8.65 8.65
C ALA A 133 16.58 8.01 8.59
N SER A 134 16.78 6.84 9.18
CA SER A 134 18.03 6.07 9.09
C SER A 134 18.26 5.45 7.72
N GLY A 135 17.22 5.38 6.87
CA GLY A 135 17.24 4.70 5.58
C GLY A 135 16.95 3.19 5.66
N GLU A 136 16.49 2.67 6.81
CA GLU A 136 16.16 1.25 6.97
C GLU A 136 15.04 0.81 6.02
N SER A 137 14.07 1.68 5.73
CA SER A 137 13.03 1.42 4.75
C SER A 137 13.53 1.18 3.31
N MET A 138 14.80 1.53 3.02
CA MET A 138 15.43 1.38 1.68
C MET A 138 16.51 0.29 1.63
N ARG A 139 16.99 -0.20 2.77
CA ARG A 139 18.10 -1.17 2.83
C ARG A 139 17.89 -2.30 3.83
N GLY A 140 16.82 -2.21 4.63
CA GLY A 140 16.48 -3.22 5.61
C GLY A 140 16.14 -4.56 4.96
N ARG A 141 16.00 -5.57 5.81
CA ARG A 141 15.77 -6.96 5.38
C ARG A 141 14.49 -7.10 4.55
N SER A 142 13.41 -6.41 4.92
CA SER A 142 12.16 -6.43 4.15
C SER A 142 12.37 -5.85 2.74
N TYR A 143 12.96 -4.66 2.61
CA TYR A 143 13.23 -4.05 1.31
C TYR A 143 14.14 -4.92 0.44
N ALA A 144 15.23 -5.44 1.00
CA ALA A 144 16.17 -6.31 0.28
C ALA A 144 15.49 -7.58 -0.26
N SER A 145 14.58 -8.17 0.52
CA SER A 145 13.87 -9.40 0.16
C SER A 145 12.84 -9.22 -0.95
N PHE A 146 12.20 -8.07 -1.02
CA PHE A 146 11.14 -7.81 -1.99
C PHE A 146 11.63 -6.96 -3.17
N VAL A 147 12.15 -5.78 -2.92
CA VAL A 147 12.56 -4.84 -3.98
C VAL A 147 13.93 -5.22 -4.55
N GLY A 148 14.86 -5.65 -3.70
CA GLY A 148 16.21 -6.06 -4.12
C GLY A 148 16.23 -7.25 -5.07
N THR A 149 15.19 -8.08 -5.06
CA THR A 149 15.07 -9.27 -5.93
C THR A 149 14.43 -8.99 -7.29
N LEU A 150 13.81 -7.80 -7.47
CA LEU A 150 13.08 -7.46 -8.71
C LEU A 150 13.90 -7.58 -10.00
N PRO A 151 15.18 -7.18 -10.08
CA PRO A 151 15.97 -7.35 -11.31
C PRO A 151 16.08 -8.81 -11.75
N ALA A 152 16.33 -9.73 -10.81
CA ALA A 152 16.42 -11.15 -11.09
C ALA A 152 15.05 -11.74 -11.48
N GLN A 153 13.97 -11.32 -10.80
CA GLN A 153 12.61 -11.73 -11.15
C GLN A 153 12.23 -11.28 -12.56
N ILE A 154 12.52 -10.04 -12.94
CA ILE A 154 12.26 -9.51 -14.28
C ILE A 154 13.02 -10.31 -15.34
N ALA A 155 14.31 -10.63 -15.09
CA ALA A 155 15.10 -11.46 -16.01
C ALA A 155 14.46 -12.83 -16.21
N GLN A 156 14.10 -13.52 -15.13
CA GLN A 156 13.43 -14.82 -15.19
C GLN A 156 12.06 -14.75 -15.89
N MET A 157 11.27 -13.71 -15.65
CA MET A 157 10.00 -13.51 -16.35
C MET A 157 10.18 -13.34 -17.85
N LYS A 158 11.23 -12.61 -18.30
CA LYS A 158 11.57 -12.45 -19.73
C LYS A 158 11.98 -13.76 -20.38
N GLU A 159 12.78 -14.58 -19.70
CA GLU A 159 13.15 -15.93 -20.20
C GLU A 159 11.91 -16.81 -20.37
N ARG A 160 11.01 -16.81 -19.38
CA ARG A 160 9.74 -17.54 -19.46
C ARG A 160 8.86 -17.04 -20.61
N ALA A 161 8.75 -15.73 -20.79
CA ALA A 161 7.97 -15.16 -21.88
C ALA A 161 8.52 -15.53 -23.25
N ALA A 162 9.88 -15.56 -23.41
CA ALA A 162 10.51 -15.96 -24.65
C ALA A 162 10.23 -17.43 -25.02
N ALA A 163 10.11 -18.31 -24.01
CA ALA A 163 9.83 -19.74 -24.19
C ALA A 163 8.32 -20.06 -24.27
N ALA A 164 7.44 -19.12 -23.92
CA ALA A 164 6.01 -19.35 -23.82
C ALA A 164 5.30 -19.39 -25.19
N PRO A 165 4.20 -20.16 -25.32
CA PRO A 165 3.29 -20.08 -26.46
C PRO A 165 2.73 -18.68 -26.61
N ALA A 166 2.36 -18.28 -27.85
CA ALA A 166 1.88 -16.93 -28.17
C ALA A 166 0.69 -16.47 -27.30
N ALA A 167 -0.23 -17.37 -26.97
CA ALA A 167 -1.41 -17.06 -26.14
C ALA A 167 -1.04 -16.71 -24.69
N GLU A 168 0.02 -17.27 -24.13
CA GLU A 168 0.49 -17.01 -22.78
C GLU A 168 1.48 -15.84 -22.73
N ARG A 169 2.27 -15.67 -23.79
CA ARG A 169 3.32 -14.65 -23.90
C ARG A 169 2.79 -13.25 -23.65
N SER A 170 1.67 -12.85 -24.26
CA SER A 170 1.08 -11.51 -24.09
C SER A 170 0.75 -11.20 -22.63
N LYS A 171 0.25 -12.18 -21.86
CA LYS A 171 -0.01 -12.01 -20.42
C LYS A 171 1.29 -11.83 -19.63
N LEU A 172 2.32 -12.61 -19.96
CA LEU A 172 3.64 -12.50 -19.32
C LEU A 172 4.29 -11.16 -19.63
N GLU A 173 4.21 -10.67 -20.88
CA GLU A 173 4.72 -9.37 -21.30
C GLU A 173 4.03 -8.22 -20.54
N SER A 174 2.71 -8.31 -20.35
CA SER A 174 1.97 -7.33 -19.53
C SER A 174 2.43 -7.33 -18.07
N GLN A 175 2.68 -8.50 -17.49
CA GLN A 175 3.20 -8.62 -16.11
C GLN A 175 4.64 -8.08 -16.02
N ILE A 176 5.48 -8.35 -17.01
CA ILE A 176 6.84 -7.80 -17.09
C ILE A 176 6.80 -6.29 -17.10
N ASP A 177 5.95 -5.69 -17.95
CA ASP A 177 5.83 -4.24 -18.04
C ASP A 177 5.39 -3.60 -16.71
N ILE A 178 4.41 -4.19 -16.01
CA ILE A 178 3.98 -3.75 -14.67
C ILE A 178 5.16 -3.83 -13.68
N THR A 179 5.90 -4.95 -13.68
CA THR A 179 7.01 -5.18 -12.75
C THR A 179 8.19 -4.24 -13.05
N GLU A 180 8.50 -3.99 -14.32
CA GLU A 180 9.54 -3.03 -14.71
C GLU A 180 9.18 -1.59 -14.36
N ARG A 181 7.93 -1.20 -14.56
CA ARG A 181 7.44 0.12 -14.12
C ARG A 181 7.56 0.25 -12.61
N HIS A 182 7.15 -0.77 -11.87
CA HIS A 182 7.32 -0.80 -10.42
C HIS A 182 8.79 -0.66 -10.02
N TYR A 183 9.70 -1.45 -10.61
CA TYR A 183 11.13 -1.35 -10.32
C TYR A 183 11.68 0.07 -10.61
N ARG A 184 11.32 0.67 -11.74
CA ARG A 184 11.71 2.06 -12.04
C ARG A 184 11.17 3.06 -11.01
N ALA A 185 9.92 2.89 -10.57
CA ALA A 185 9.30 3.75 -9.56
C ALA A 185 10.01 3.66 -8.20
N THR A 186 10.49 2.46 -7.81
CA THR A 186 11.26 2.30 -6.56
C THR A 186 12.60 3.04 -6.59
N GLN A 187 13.22 3.19 -7.76
CA GLN A 187 14.47 3.96 -7.90
C GLN A 187 14.28 5.47 -7.72
N ALA A 188 13.06 5.98 -7.87
CA ALA A 188 12.72 7.40 -7.69
C ALA A 188 12.36 7.75 -6.24
N VAL A 189 12.31 6.76 -5.35
CA VAL A 189 11.92 6.96 -3.95
C VAL A 189 12.99 7.76 -3.20
N LYS A 190 12.52 8.82 -2.54
CA LYS A 190 13.27 9.60 -1.55
C LYS A 190 12.50 9.50 -0.24
N PRO A 191 12.93 8.64 0.69
CA PRO A 191 12.18 8.41 1.92
C PRO A 191 11.96 9.70 2.71
N VAL A 192 10.71 9.98 3.03
CA VAL A 192 10.32 11.14 3.85
C VAL A 192 9.73 10.60 5.15
N PRO A 193 10.38 10.82 6.30
CA PRO A 193 9.87 10.34 7.57
C PRO A 193 8.66 11.17 8.02
N PRO A 194 7.80 10.63 8.92
CA PRO A 194 6.70 11.37 9.54
C PRO A 194 7.12 12.73 10.07
N SER A 195 6.32 13.77 9.80
CA SER A 195 6.52 15.14 10.32
C SER A 195 6.01 15.28 11.76
N VAL A 196 5.00 14.49 12.11
CA VAL A 196 4.41 14.41 13.45
C VAL A 196 4.61 13.01 14.01
N THR A 197 5.09 12.91 15.24
CA THR A 197 5.29 11.61 15.89
C THR A 197 4.44 11.44 17.14
N MET A 198 4.12 10.18 17.43
CA MET A 198 3.47 9.75 18.65
C MET A 198 4.22 8.57 19.28
N THR A 199 4.04 8.39 20.59
CA THR A 199 4.63 7.26 21.33
C THR A 199 3.58 6.22 21.76
N ASN A 200 2.39 6.66 22.17
CA ASN A 200 1.34 5.75 22.68
C ASN A 200 0.02 5.94 21.95
N ALA A 201 -0.55 7.14 22.07
CA ALA A 201 -1.84 7.44 21.45
C ALA A 201 -1.93 8.90 21.03
N MET A 202 -2.68 9.15 19.97
CA MET A 202 -3.08 10.46 19.51
C MET A 202 -4.54 10.41 19.06
N THR A 203 -5.32 11.41 19.38
CA THR A 203 -6.69 11.50 18.88
C THR A 203 -6.86 12.78 18.06
N LEU A 204 -7.40 12.61 16.86
CA LEU A 204 -7.77 13.69 15.96
C LEU A 204 -9.30 13.85 15.99
N TYR A 205 -9.78 15.08 16.18
CA TYR A 205 -11.19 15.42 16.08
C TYR A 205 -11.40 16.22 14.79
N ARG A 206 -12.10 15.63 13.81
CA ARG A 206 -12.31 16.23 12.48
C ARG A 206 -13.78 16.27 12.11
N GLY A 207 -14.40 17.48 12.19
CA GLY A 207 -15.80 17.65 11.81
C GLY A 207 -16.77 16.76 12.61
N GLY A 208 -16.50 16.53 13.89
CA GLY A 208 -17.30 15.67 14.77
C GLY A 208 -16.92 14.17 14.70
N ARG A 209 -15.97 13.78 13.84
CA ARG A 209 -15.42 12.43 13.83
C ARG A 209 -14.24 12.34 14.81
N GLU A 210 -14.24 11.32 15.64
CA GLU A 210 -13.12 10.93 16.48
C GLU A 210 -12.29 9.86 15.76
N ILE A 211 -10.99 10.12 15.58
CA ILE A 211 -10.04 9.23 14.94
C ILE A 211 -8.93 8.99 15.95
N ARG A 212 -8.81 7.76 16.44
CA ARG A 212 -7.79 7.36 17.42
C ARG A 212 -6.63 6.66 16.71
N LEU A 213 -5.44 7.19 16.84
CA LEU A 213 -4.19 6.56 16.42
C LEU A 213 -3.58 5.91 17.65
N LEU A 214 -3.39 4.59 17.64
CA LEU A 214 -3.00 3.84 18.82
C LEU A 214 -1.75 3.00 18.51
N PHE A 215 -0.72 3.12 19.33
CA PHE A 215 0.37 2.15 19.46
C PHE A 215 0.04 1.27 20.67
N LEU A 216 -0.22 -0.01 20.43
CA LEU A 216 -0.66 -0.95 21.46
C LEU A 216 0.48 -1.86 21.95
N GLY A 217 1.65 -1.72 21.37
CA GLY A 217 2.84 -2.52 21.60
C GLY A 217 3.54 -2.86 20.29
N ARG A 218 4.73 -3.45 20.42
CA ARG A 218 5.49 -3.93 19.26
C ARG A 218 4.81 -5.17 18.65
N GLY A 219 4.89 -5.36 17.36
CA GLY A 219 4.26 -6.48 16.70
C GLY A 219 4.94 -6.83 15.39
N HIS A 220 4.34 -6.46 14.26
CA HIS A 220 4.91 -6.61 12.93
C HIS A 220 6.23 -5.83 12.78
N THR A 221 6.30 -4.68 13.46
CA THR A 221 7.50 -3.86 13.65
C THR A 221 7.58 -3.34 15.09
N GLY A 222 8.52 -2.44 15.36
CA GLY A 222 8.62 -1.76 16.65
C GLY A 222 7.74 -0.51 16.78
N GLY A 223 6.89 -0.19 15.79
CA GLY A 223 6.14 1.06 15.78
C GLY A 223 4.81 0.98 15.02
N ASP A 224 4.07 -0.12 15.18
CA ASP A 224 2.82 -0.35 14.46
C ASP A 224 1.69 0.49 15.04
N VAL A 225 1.15 1.42 14.26
CA VAL A 225 0.01 2.27 14.60
C VAL A 225 -1.26 1.72 13.96
N VAL A 226 -2.29 1.52 14.77
CA VAL A 226 -3.64 1.24 14.27
C VAL A 226 -4.48 2.50 14.29
N VAL A 227 -5.39 2.64 13.31
CA VAL A 227 -6.32 3.76 13.21
C VAL A 227 -7.72 3.27 13.55
N HIS A 228 -8.23 3.68 14.70
CA HIS A 228 -9.53 3.27 15.22
C HIS A 228 -10.57 4.39 15.05
N LEU A 229 -11.70 4.06 14.46
CA LEU A 229 -12.88 4.90 14.28
C LEU A 229 -14.01 4.33 15.14
N PRO A 230 -14.15 4.78 16.41
CA PRO A 230 -15.05 4.13 17.38
C PRO A 230 -16.52 4.20 16.95
N LYS A 231 -16.96 5.34 16.43
CA LYS A 231 -18.34 5.55 16.01
C LYS A 231 -18.74 4.63 14.85
N GLU A 232 -17.85 4.49 13.88
CA GLU A 232 -18.06 3.68 12.68
C GLU A 232 -17.72 2.19 12.92
N ARG A 233 -17.09 1.87 14.06
CA ARG A 233 -16.64 0.55 14.46
C ARG A 233 -15.66 -0.06 13.44
N VAL A 234 -14.74 0.77 12.93
CA VAL A 234 -13.73 0.42 11.92
C VAL A 234 -12.33 0.52 12.52
N LEU A 235 -11.47 -0.44 12.21
CA LEU A 235 -10.08 -0.49 12.61
C LEU A 235 -9.18 -0.72 11.39
N ALA A 236 -8.35 0.26 11.03
CA ALA A 236 -7.28 0.04 10.06
C ALA A 236 -6.01 -0.38 10.80
N THR A 237 -5.44 -1.52 10.42
CA THR A 237 -4.41 -2.21 11.20
C THR A 237 -3.03 -2.20 10.56
N GLY A 238 -2.90 -1.71 9.30
CA GLY A 238 -1.68 -2.01 8.55
C GLY A 238 -1.42 -3.51 8.57
N ASP A 239 -0.22 -3.91 8.89
CA ASP A 239 0.21 -5.31 8.91
C ASP A 239 0.16 -5.96 10.29
N LEU A 240 -0.30 -5.22 11.31
CA LEU A 240 -0.45 -5.75 12.67
C LEU A 240 -1.47 -6.89 12.74
N LEU A 241 -2.55 -6.83 11.95
CA LEU A 241 -3.57 -7.87 11.85
C LEU A 241 -4.14 -7.92 10.42
N GLY A 242 -3.95 -9.04 9.74
CA GLY A 242 -4.44 -9.27 8.39
C GLY A 242 -5.22 -10.59 8.25
N PRO A 243 -5.80 -10.83 7.07
CA PRO A 243 -6.52 -12.09 6.81
C PRO A 243 -5.58 -13.30 6.69
N ASN A 244 -4.29 -13.08 6.41
CA ASN A 244 -3.26 -14.10 6.26
C ASN A 244 -2.02 -13.73 7.06
N PRO A 245 -1.14 -14.70 7.41
CA PRO A 245 0.14 -14.43 8.05
C PRO A 245 1.01 -13.50 7.22
N GLY A 246 1.54 -12.45 7.87
CA GLY A 246 2.40 -11.45 7.25
C GLY A 246 3.88 -11.81 7.33
N TYR A 247 4.72 -10.87 6.87
CA TYR A 247 6.16 -10.97 6.95
C TYR A 247 6.64 -10.88 8.40
N LEU A 248 7.55 -11.79 8.80
CA LEU A 248 8.06 -11.89 10.18
C LEU A 248 9.50 -11.38 10.34
N GLY A 249 10.15 -10.92 9.27
CA GLY A 249 11.59 -10.60 9.29
C GLY A 249 11.99 -9.39 10.13
N ASP A 250 11.03 -8.53 10.51
CA ASP A 250 11.23 -7.37 11.38
C ASP A 250 10.35 -7.40 12.64
N ALA A 251 9.65 -8.54 12.84
CA ALA A 251 8.66 -8.71 13.89
C ALA A 251 9.28 -8.84 15.30
N TYR A 252 8.48 -8.50 16.32
CA TYR A 252 8.68 -8.79 17.73
C TYR A 252 7.67 -9.86 18.15
N MET A 253 7.93 -11.10 17.82
CA MET A 253 6.94 -12.18 17.77
C MET A 253 6.24 -12.45 19.10
N THR A 254 6.97 -12.41 20.22
CA THR A 254 6.41 -12.57 21.57
C THR A 254 5.55 -11.39 21.97
N ASP A 255 6.05 -10.18 21.74
CA ASP A 255 5.33 -8.94 22.04
C ASP A 255 4.07 -8.83 21.15
N TRP A 256 4.15 -9.29 19.89
CA TRP A 256 3.03 -9.24 18.97
C TRP A 256 1.82 -10.01 19.47
N VAL A 257 2.05 -11.14 20.13
CA VAL A 257 0.96 -11.91 20.77
C VAL A 257 0.22 -11.06 21.81
N ASP A 258 0.97 -10.33 22.65
CA ASP A 258 0.40 -9.46 23.69
C ASP A 258 -0.23 -8.20 23.09
N THR A 259 0.39 -7.63 22.04
CA THR A 259 -0.15 -6.48 21.30
C THR A 259 -1.48 -6.81 20.64
N LEU A 260 -1.63 -8.00 20.05
CA LEU A 260 -2.89 -8.47 19.49
C LEU A 260 -3.99 -8.61 20.56
N GLU A 261 -3.64 -9.01 21.78
CA GLU A 261 -4.59 -9.08 22.89
C GLU A 261 -5.18 -7.70 23.21
N GLN A 262 -4.38 -6.62 23.08
CA GLN A 262 -4.85 -5.25 23.31
C GLN A 262 -5.84 -4.74 22.26
N LEU A 263 -6.01 -5.44 21.13
CA LEU A 263 -7.07 -5.12 20.15
C LEU A 263 -8.46 -5.56 20.61
N LYS A 264 -8.55 -6.64 21.43
CA LYS A 264 -9.83 -7.24 21.80
C LYS A 264 -10.79 -6.31 22.56
N PRO A 265 -10.33 -5.43 23.47
CA PRO A 265 -11.22 -4.49 24.15
C PRO A 265 -11.69 -3.32 23.29
N LEU A 266 -11.07 -3.07 22.12
CA LEU A 266 -11.52 -1.98 21.24
C LEU A 266 -12.87 -2.34 20.62
N ASP A 267 -13.74 -1.31 20.48
CA ASP A 267 -15.04 -1.49 19.86
C ASP A 267 -14.94 -1.33 18.35
N PHE A 268 -14.81 -2.44 17.64
CA PHE A 268 -14.81 -2.52 16.17
C PHE A 268 -15.48 -3.78 15.65
N ASP A 269 -16.02 -3.69 14.44
CA ASP A 269 -16.61 -4.81 13.69
C ASP A 269 -15.83 -5.11 12.41
N VAL A 270 -15.21 -4.09 11.81
CA VAL A 270 -14.55 -4.19 10.51
C VAL A 270 -13.07 -3.87 10.67
N VAL A 271 -12.23 -4.73 10.10
CA VAL A 271 -10.77 -4.54 10.00
C VAL A 271 -10.41 -4.23 8.55
N LEU A 272 -9.63 -3.16 8.36
CA LEU A 272 -9.01 -2.76 7.09
C LEU A 272 -7.52 -3.07 7.19
N PRO A 273 -7.07 -4.23 6.64
CA PRO A 273 -5.67 -4.62 6.70
C PRO A 273 -4.84 -3.94 5.63
N GLY A 274 -3.52 -3.87 5.83
CA GLY A 274 -2.57 -3.44 4.81
C GLY A 274 -2.49 -4.40 3.61
N HIS A 275 -2.76 -5.69 3.83
CA HIS A 275 -2.78 -6.69 2.77
C HIS A 275 -4.00 -7.61 2.85
N GLY A 276 -4.57 -7.92 1.68
CA GLY A 276 -5.75 -8.75 1.54
C GLY A 276 -7.07 -7.98 1.79
N ASP A 277 -8.17 -8.71 1.78
CA ASP A 277 -9.51 -8.12 1.88
C ASP A 277 -9.86 -7.67 3.30
N ALA A 278 -10.70 -6.64 3.41
CA ALA A 278 -11.33 -6.28 4.67
C ALA A 278 -12.15 -7.45 5.22
N PHE A 279 -12.16 -7.60 6.53
CA PHE A 279 -12.88 -8.67 7.20
C PHE A 279 -13.61 -8.18 8.45
N ARG A 280 -14.47 -9.04 9.02
CA ARG A 280 -15.25 -8.72 10.21
C ARG A 280 -14.90 -9.65 11.36
N GLY A 281 -15.17 -9.15 12.57
CA GLY A 281 -14.99 -9.91 13.81
C GLY A 281 -13.59 -9.86 14.37
N LYS A 282 -13.38 -10.56 15.47
CA LYS A 282 -12.13 -10.58 16.24
C LYS A 282 -11.45 -11.96 16.26
N GLU A 283 -12.05 -12.95 15.63
CA GLU A 283 -11.60 -14.35 15.68
C GLU A 283 -10.20 -14.53 15.09
N LYS A 284 -9.84 -13.69 14.11
CA LYS A 284 -8.49 -13.71 13.53
C LYS A 284 -7.39 -13.32 14.52
N ILE A 285 -7.72 -12.59 15.59
CA ILE A 285 -6.77 -12.28 16.65
C ILE A 285 -6.25 -13.57 17.29
N ASP A 286 -7.16 -14.46 17.69
CA ASP A 286 -6.80 -15.74 18.32
C ASP A 286 -6.01 -16.65 17.35
N HIS A 287 -6.42 -16.68 16.08
CA HIS A 287 -5.73 -17.48 15.07
C HIS A 287 -4.30 -16.97 14.82
N TRP A 288 -4.12 -15.63 14.75
CA TRP A 288 -2.80 -15.02 14.61
C TRP A 288 -1.91 -15.29 15.83
N GLN A 289 -2.45 -15.14 17.03
CA GLN A 289 -1.74 -15.43 18.26
C GLN A 289 -1.29 -16.91 18.32
N ALA A 290 -2.16 -17.85 17.93
CA ALA A 290 -1.81 -19.27 17.87
C ALA A 290 -0.69 -19.54 16.84
N TYR A 291 -0.78 -18.95 15.65
CA TYR A 291 0.24 -19.04 14.60
C TYR A 291 1.61 -18.51 15.08
N LEU A 292 1.64 -17.33 15.72
CA LEU A 292 2.88 -16.72 16.21
C LEU A 292 3.52 -17.54 17.32
N ARG A 293 2.70 -18.07 18.25
CA ARG A 293 3.20 -18.95 19.34
C ARG A 293 3.80 -20.24 18.80
N ASP A 294 3.16 -20.84 17.81
CA ASP A 294 3.66 -22.08 17.19
C ASP A 294 4.96 -21.81 16.41
N PHE A 295 4.97 -20.77 15.57
CA PHE A 295 6.20 -20.36 14.88
C PHE A 295 7.35 -20.12 15.86
N TRP A 296 7.12 -19.34 16.92
CA TRP A 296 8.13 -19.03 17.94
C TRP A 296 8.64 -20.29 18.63
N THR A 297 7.73 -21.20 19.00
CA THR A 297 8.07 -22.44 19.69
C THR A 297 8.97 -23.32 18.82
N GLN A 298 8.60 -23.52 17.55
CA GLN A 298 9.39 -24.33 16.64
C GLN A 298 10.74 -23.67 16.32
N ALA A 299 10.78 -22.35 16.10
CA ALA A 299 12.02 -21.60 15.86
C ALA A 299 12.98 -21.73 17.05
N ARG A 300 12.47 -21.59 18.30
CA ARG A 300 13.27 -21.77 19.51
C ARG A 300 13.81 -23.20 19.64
N GLN A 301 12.99 -24.22 19.41
CA GLN A 301 13.43 -25.61 19.45
C GLN A 301 14.57 -25.89 18.45
N MET A 302 14.45 -25.33 17.22
CA MET A 302 15.50 -25.46 16.21
C MET A 302 16.79 -24.73 16.63
N HIS A 303 16.66 -23.51 17.17
CA HIS A 303 17.79 -22.75 17.67
C HIS A 303 18.52 -23.50 18.79
N ASP A 304 17.79 -23.96 19.80
CA ASP A 304 18.35 -24.68 20.98
C ASP A 304 19.02 -26.02 20.59
N ALA A 305 18.57 -26.61 19.49
CA ALA A 305 19.19 -27.80 18.86
C ALA A 305 20.39 -27.47 17.96
N GLY A 306 20.80 -26.19 17.83
CA GLY A 306 21.92 -25.76 17.02
C GLY A 306 21.66 -25.82 15.50
N VAL A 307 20.39 -25.86 15.08
CA VAL A 307 20.02 -25.90 13.66
C VAL A 307 20.17 -24.50 13.05
N GLY A 308 20.88 -24.39 11.93
CA GLY A 308 21.03 -23.12 11.22
C GLY A 308 19.69 -22.60 10.67
N ALA A 309 19.56 -21.27 10.56
CA ALA A 309 18.28 -20.62 10.21
C ALA A 309 17.67 -21.08 8.88
N GLU A 310 18.49 -21.34 7.87
CA GLU A 310 18.03 -21.84 6.56
C GLU A 310 17.42 -23.24 6.66
N ASP A 311 18.06 -24.14 7.44
CA ASP A 311 17.56 -25.49 7.68
C ASP A 311 16.30 -25.48 8.55
N ALA A 312 16.27 -24.63 9.56
CA ALA A 312 15.10 -24.42 10.39
C ALA A 312 13.92 -23.91 9.56
N ALA A 313 14.16 -22.93 8.69
CA ALA A 313 13.14 -22.41 7.80
C ALA A 313 12.49 -23.46 6.91
N ARG A 314 13.25 -24.48 6.47
CA ARG A 314 12.72 -25.61 5.69
C ARG A 314 11.91 -26.61 6.51
N ARG A 315 12.19 -26.70 7.82
CA ARG A 315 11.60 -27.71 8.73
C ARG A 315 10.41 -27.24 9.53
N ILE A 316 10.32 -25.93 9.82
CA ILE A 316 9.17 -25.35 10.55
C ILE A 316 7.89 -25.66 9.78
N ASP A 317 6.94 -26.28 10.46
CA ASP A 317 5.68 -26.73 9.87
C ASP A 317 4.48 -26.07 10.53
N LEU A 318 3.86 -25.15 9.80
CA LEU A 318 2.69 -24.39 10.23
C LEU A 318 1.40 -24.85 9.55
N ARG A 319 1.42 -26.01 8.86
CA ARG A 319 0.21 -26.63 8.28
C ARG A 319 -0.90 -26.93 9.29
N PRO A 320 -0.66 -27.14 10.59
CA PRO A 320 -1.77 -27.23 11.55
C PRO A 320 -2.69 -26.00 11.55
N HIS A 321 -2.21 -24.83 11.08
CA HIS A 321 -2.99 -23.62 10.92
C HIS A 321 -3.69 -23.47 9.55
N ALA A 322 -3.58 -24.47 8.65
CA ALA A 322 -4.15 -24.41 7.29
C ALA A 322 -5.68 -24.24 7.28
N GLY A 323 -6.37 -24.67 8.33
CA GLY A 323 -7.82 -24.45 8.47
C GLY A 323 -8.21 -22.97 8.51
N HIS A 324 -7.31 -22.10 8.98
CA HIS A 324 -7.49 -20.65 9.04
C HIS A 324 -6.71 -19.91 7.95
N TYR A 325 -5.65 -20.53 7.45
CA TYR A 325 -4.73 -19.97 6.45
C TYR A 325 -4.50 -20.99 5.33
N PRO A 326 -5.41 -21.11 4.35
CA PRO A 326 -5.37 -22.17 3.33
C PRO A 326 -4.12 -22.19 2.45
N ALA A 327 -3.36 -21.10 2.42
CA ALA A 327 -2.09 -21.03 1.69
C ALA A 327 -0.95 -21.87 2.32
N LEU A 328 -1.13 -22.31 3.58
CA LEU A 328 -0.15 -23.17 4.28
C LEU A 328 -0.27 -24.64 3.82
N THR A 329 0.13 -24.90 2.58
CA THR A 329 -0.01 -26.23 1.93
C THR A 329 1.18 -27.14 2.13
N GLN A 330 2.34 -26.59 2.55
CA GLN A 330 3.58 -27.34 2.74
C GLN A 330 4.35 -26.83 3.96
N ALA A 331 5.27 -27.62 4.49
CA ALA A 331 6.22 -27.17 5.48
C ALA A 331 7.19 -26.15 4.87
N GLY A 332 7.75 -25.32 5.72
CA GLY A 332 8.68 -24.26 5.37
C GLY A 332 8.09 -22.88 5.57
N VAL A 333 8.96 -21.97 5.97
CA VAL A 333 8.64 -20.56 6.25
C VAL A 333 9.69 -19.65 5.63
N ASN A 334 9.43 -18.35 5.58
CA ASN A 334 10.44 -17.38 5.15
C ASN A 334 11.62 -17.36 6.12
N VAL A 335 12.83 -17.54 5.60
CA VAL A 335 14.07 -17.57 6.39
C VAL A 335 14.30 -16.30 7.22
N ASN A 336 13.85 -15.13 6.73
CA ASN A 336 13.99 -13.88 7.48
C ASN A 336 13.23 -13.88 8.80
N GLY A 337 12.07 -14.55 8.86
CA GLY A 337 11.33 -14.74 10.11
C GLY A 337 12.13 -15.58 11.11
N VAL A 338 12.80 -16.64 10.63
CA VAL A 338 13.65 -17.49 11.49
C VAL A 338 14.90 -16.73 11.95
N LEU A 339 15.57 -16.01 11.07
CA LEU A 339 16.70 -15.15 11.42
C LEU A 339 16.29 -14.15 12.50
N ARG A 340 15.14 -13.51 12.32
CA ARG A 340 14.60 -12.56 13.33
C ARG A 340 14.30 -13.23 14.65
N ALA A 341 13.72 -14.44 14.64
CA ALA A 341 13.48 -15.20 15.86
C ALA A 341 14.79 -15.52 16.59
N TYR A 342 15.82 -15.96 15.89
CA TYR A 342 17.14 -16.26 16.45
C TYR A 342 17.79 -15.00 17.05
N GLU A 343 17.74 -13.86 16.36
CA GLU A 343 18.23 -12.58 16.88
C GLU A 343 17.54 -12.17 18.19
N LEU A 344 16.23 -12.41 18.30
CA LEU A 344 15.46 -12.15 19.52
C LEU A 344 15.83 -13.12 20.65
N ILE A 345 15.99 -14.41 20.35
CA ILE A 345 16.40 -15.45 21.32
C ILE A 345 17.78 -15.15 21.88
N GLU A 346 18.70 -14.69 21.03
CA GLU A 346 20.08 -14.35 21.39
C GLU A 346 20.22 -12.97 22.06
N GLY A 347 19.13 -12.21 22.18
CA GLY A 347 19.13 -10.85 22.76
C GLY A 347 19.88 -9.80 21.94
N LYS A 348 20.11 -10.06 20.65
CA LYS A 348 20.74 -9.12 19.70
C LYS A 348 19.84 -7.93 19.39
N ILE A 349 18.55 -8.12 19.57
CA ILE A 349 17.49 -7.12 19.37
C ILE A 349 16.66 -7.07 20.66
N ARG A 350 16.37 -5.82 21.11
CA ARG A 350 15.63 -5.58 22.35
C ARG A 350 14.34 -4.82 22.07
#